data_32efc9e0220835129910d17a0978aae3
#
_entry.id   32efc9e0220835129910d17a0978aae3
#
_cell.length_a   1.000
_cell.length_b   1.000
_cell.length_c   1.000
_cell.angle_alpha   90.00
_cell.angle_beta   90.00
_cell.angle_gamma   90.00
#
_symmetry.space_group_name_H-M   'P 1'
#
loop_
_entity.id
_entity.type
_entity.pdbx_description
1 polymer ?
#
loop_
_entity_poly.entity_id
_entity_poly.type
_entity_poly.pdbx_seq_one_letter_code
_entity_poly.pdbx_strand_id
1 'polypeptide(L)'
;MAAQIYEANATAFMIDVGNLPLSGDIIDELDRNECRFIFAYGELPVRGEMRPGKDKAELQLLIQVGVVPYTVESREKRERLLEVVKSFNGECPEGVAVDRDQSIFVRGTALLEPPVTATRLILSIVVMLFDFNPVLRSLADHLPDLAQAIPDSGSNRAA
;
A
#
# COMPACT_ATOMS: atom_id res chain seq x y z
N MET A 1 4.95 -8.20 20.35
CA MET A 1 3.76 -7.57 21.00
C MET A 1 3.25 -6.42 20.14
N ALA A 2 2.83 -6.68 18.93
CA ALA A 2 2.29 -5.65 18.02
C ALA A 2 0.97 -6.10 17.35
N ALA A 3 0.17 -6.91 18.04
CA ALA A 3 -1.06 -7.49 17.51
C ALA A 3 -2.35 -6.99 18.20
N GLN A 4 -2.31 -5.88 18.91
CA GLN A 4 -3.45 -5.49 19.76
C GLN A 4 -4.05 -4.09 19.54
N ILE A 5 -3.83 -3.46 18.39
CA ILE A 5 -4.44 -2.13 18.12
C ILE A 5 -5.58 -2.19 17.07
N TYR A 6 -5.98 -3.36 16.60
CA TYR A 6 -7.00 -3.48 15.55
C TYR A 6 -8.26 -4.27 15.95
N GLU A 7 -8.60 -4.30 17.23
CA GLU A 7 -9.92 -4.76 17.66
C GLU A 7 -10.81 -3.56 18.03
N ALA A 8 -11.41 -2.95 17.03
CA ALA A 8 -12.65 -2.20 17.19
C ALA A 8 -13.40 -2.20 15.86
N ASN A 9 -14.31 -3.14 15.69
CA ASN A 9 -15.51 -3.07 14.84
C ASN A 9 -15.34 -2.71 13.34
N ALA A 10 -14.34 -3.24 12.65
CA ALA A 10 -14.32 -3.20 11.20
C ALA A 10 -14.24 -4.64 10.68
N THR A 11 -15.26 -5.08 9.99
CA THR A 11 -15.25 -6.34 9.25
C THR A 11 -14.18 -6.21 8.17
N ALA A 12 -13.00 -6.77 8.42
CA ALA A 12 -11.95 -6.83 7.42
C ALA A 12 -12.32 -7.91 6.40
N PHE A 13 -12.72 -7.52 5.21
CA PHE A 13 -12.89 -8.46 4.11
C PHE A 13 -11.52 -8.77 3.52
N MET A 14 -11.13 -10.05 3.54
CA MET A 14 -10.04 -10.51 2.69
C MET A 14 -10.57 -10.58 1.26
N ILE A 15 -10.19 -9.60 0.46
CA ILE A 15 -10.49 -9.63 -0.97
C ILE A 15 -9.37 -10.40 -1.66
N ASP A 16 -9.66 -11.62 -2.08
CA ASP A 16 -8.84 -12.31 -3.06
C ASP A 16 -9.09 -11.66 -4.42
N VAL A 17 -8.11 -10.88 -4.88
CA VAL A 17 -8.20 -10.15 -6.17
C VAL A 17 -8.42 -11.09 -7.35
N GLY A 18 -8.05 -12.38 -7.23
CA GLY A 18 -8.29 -13.42 -8.23
C GLY A 18 -9.73 -13.96 -8.25
N ASN A 19 -10.48 -13.75 -7.18
CA ASN A 19 -11.84 -14.28 -6.99
C ASN A 19 -12.85 -13.21 -6.57
N LEU A 20 -12.64 -11.95 -6.96
CA LEU A 20 -13.61 -10.89 -6.74
C LEU A 20 -14.94 -11.28 -7.41
N PRO A 21 -16.02 -11.53 -6.63
CA PRO A 21 -17.32 -11.66 -7.23
C PRO A 21 -17.70 -10.30 -7.81
N LEU A 22 -17.70 -10.21 -9.13
CA LEU A 22 -18.15 -9.03 -9.89
C LEU A 22 -19.68 -8.86 -9.82
N SER A 23 -20.33 -9.39 -8.78
CA SER A 23 -21.78 -9.24 -8.59
C SER A 23 -22.09 -7.87 -7.96
N GLY A 24 -23.13 -7.22 -8.47
CA GLY A 24 -23.50 -5.86 -8.12
C GLY A 24 -23.80 -5.57 -6.64
N ASP A 25 -23.93 -6.61 -5.81
CA ASP A 25 -24.30 -6.48 -4.40
C ASP A 25 -23.20 -5.90 -3.51
N ILE A 26 -21.94 -6.03 -3.90
CA ILE A 26 -20.81 -5.43 -3.17
C ILE A 26 -20.72 -3.91 -3.40
N ILE A 27 -21.30 -3.43 -4.49
CA ILE A 27 -21.21 -2.03 -4.94
C ILE A 27 -22.02 -1.11 -4.02
N ASP A 28 -23.18 -1.55 -3.56
CA ASP A 28 -24.06 -0.74 -2.69
C ASP A 28 -23.51 -0.59 -1.26
N GLU A 29 -22.72 -1.55 -0.78
CA GLU A 29 -22.05 -1.46 0.53
C GLU A 29 -20.83 -0.54 0.48
N LEU A 30 -20.08 -0.55 -0.62
CA LEU A 30 -18.89 0.28 -0.80
C LEU A 30 -19.21 1.78 -0.87
N ASP A 31 -20.37 2.16 -1.41
CA ASP A 31 -20.78 3.56 -1.51
C ASP A 31 -21.27 4.16 -0.18
N ARG A 32 -21.63 3.33 0.80
CA ARG A 32 -22.28 3.79 2.03
C ARG A 32 -21.45 3.60 3.28
N ASN A 33 -20.50 2.67 3.27
CA ASN A 33 -19.74 2.28 4.44
C ASN A 33 -18.23 2.37 4.20
N GLU A 34 -17.51 2.63 5.28
CA GLU A 34 -16.07 2.47 5.32
C GLU A 34 -15.73 0.99 5.05
N CYS A 35 -14.87 0.76 4.08
CA CYS A 35 -14.41 -0.57 3.68
C CYS A 35 -12.92 -0.70 3.90
N ARG A 36 -12.50 -1.78 4.57
CA ARG A 36 -11.09 -2.14 4.74
C ARG A 36 -10.81 -3.48 4.10
N PHE A 37 -9.71 -3.56 3.39
CA PHE A 37 -9.31 -4.77 2.69
C PHE A 37 -7.79 -4.96 2.73
N ILE A 38 -7.35 -6.20 2.54
CA ILE A 38 -5.93 -6.57 2.46
C ILE A 38 -5.77 -7.45 1.23
N PHE A 39 -4.72 -7.19 0.47
CA PHE A 39 -4.30 -8.03 -0.65
C PHE A 39 -2.78 -8.11 -0.72
N ALA A 40 -2.24 -9.01 -1.54
CA ALA A 40 -0.81 -9.14 -1.75
C ALA A 40 -0.39 -8.50 -3.08
N TYR A 41 0.70 -7.75 -3.06
CA TYR A 41 1.43 -7.27 -4.22
C TYR A 41 2.81 -7.93 -4.25
N GLY A 42 2.97 -8.97 -5.06
CA GLY A 42 4.06 -9.92 -4.86
C GLY A 42 3.93 -10.61 -3.51
N GLU A 43 4.94 -10.50 -2.66
CA GLU A 43 4.90 -10.99 -1.27
C GLU A 43 4.58 -9.88 -0.25
N LEU A 44 4.35 -8.64 -0.72
CA LEU A 44 4.06 -7.51 0.14
C LEU A 44 2.57 -7.44 0.49
N PRO A 45 2.19 -7.43 1.78
CA PRO A 45 0.83 -7.17 2.19
C PRO A 45 0.48 -5.69 1.99
N VAL A 46 -0.55 -5.43 1.21
CA VAL A 46 -1.12 -4.10 0.99
C VAL A 46 -2.41 -3.96 1.77
N ARG A 47 -2.51 -2.95 2.59
CA ARG A 47 -3.74 -2.59 3.29
C ARG A 47 -4.42 -1.47 2.54
N GLY A 48 -5.71 -1.64 2.26
CA GLY A 48 -6.57 -0.65 1.65
C GLY A 48 -7.67 -0.23 2.60
N GLU A 49 -7.99 1.04 2.57
CA GLU A 49 -9.12 1.62 3.26
C GLU A 49 -9.86 2.55 2.32
N MET A 50 -11.15 2.37 2.19
CA MET A 50 -12.01 3.25 1.44
C MET A 50 -13.01 3.91 2.37
N ARG A 51 -13.07 5.23 2.34
CA ARG A 51 -13.98 6.04 3.13
C ARG A 51 -14.93 6.80 2.22
N PRO A 52 -16.23 6.65 2.39
CA PRO A 52 -17.18 7.47 1.66
C PRO A 52 -17.03 8.92 2.08
N GLY A 53 -16.93 9.82 1.11
CA GLY A 53 -16.93 11.25 1.32
C GLY A 53 -18.24 11.89 0.84
N LYS A 54 -18.37 13.19 1.03
CA LYS A 54 -19.58 13.93 0.64
C LYS A 54 -19.78 13.96 -0.87
N ASP A 55 -18.72 14.18 -1.62
CA ASP A 55 -18.75 14.29 -3.08
C ASP A 55 -17.93 13.18 -3.77
N LYS A 56 -16.88 12.67 -3.11
CA LYS A 56 -16.00 11.62 -3.61
C LYS A 56 -15.64 10.67 -2.48
N ALA A 57 -15.43 9.41 -2.81
CA ALA A 57 -14.85 8.46 -1.88
C ALA A 57 -13.32 8.58 -1.88
N GLU A 58 -12.70 8.43 -0.71
CA GLU A 58 -11.25 8.42 -0.55
C GLU A 58 -10.76 6.97 -0.40
N LEU A 59 -9.88 6.57 -1.31
CA LEU A 59 -9.15 5.32 -1.24
C LEU A 59 -7.74 5.57 -0.72
N GLN A 60 -7.35 4.92 0.35
CA GLN A 60 -5.99 4.93 0.87
C GLN A 60 -5.37 3.54 0.75
N LEU A 61 -4.14 3.47 0.25
CA LEU A 61 -3.32 2.25 0.28
C LEU A 61 -2.10 2.46 1.18
N LEU A 62 -1.72 1.41 1.88
CA LEU A 62 -0.57 1.38 2.78
C LEU A 62 0.20 0.08 2.60
N ILE A 63 1.50 0.18 2.34
CA ILE A 63 2.41 -0.96 2.22
C ILE A 63 3.52 -0.81 3.25
N GLN A 64 3.69 -1.78 4.14
CA GLN A 64 4.88 -1.86 4.99
C GLN A 64 6.01 -2.51 4.18
N VAL A 65 7.10 -1.78 4.01
CA VAL A 65 8.20 -2.19 3.12
C VAL A 65 9.45 -2.65 3.85
N GLY A 66 9.59 -2.33 5.12
CA GLY A 66 10.73 -2.73 5.91
C GLY A 66 10.86 -1.95 7.21
N VAL A 67 12.01 -2.06 7.82
CA VAL A 67 12.36 -1.41 9.09
C VAL A 67 13.68 -0.68 8.92
N VAL A 68 13.76 0.53 9.47
CA VAL A 68 15.02 1.29 9.53
C VAL A 68 15.94 0.61 10.53
N PRO A 69 17.18 0.22 10.17
CA PRO A 69 18.10 -0.40 11.11
C PRO A 69 18.42 0.55 12.26
N TYR A 70 18.60 -0.01 13.44
CA TYR A 70 19.02 0.77 14.61
C TYR A 70 20.46 1.29 14.43
N THR A 71 20.76 2.42 15.06
CA THR A 71 22.08 3.07 14.98
C THR A 71 23.21 2.15 15.43
N VAL A 72 22.94 1.23 16.37
CA VAL A 72 23.88 0.23 16.88
C VAL A 72 24.23 -0.81 15.82
N GLU A 73 23.31 -1.12 14.91
CA GLU A 73 23.52 -2.11 13.86
C GLU A 73 24.33 -1.57 12.70
N SER A 74 23.98 -0.42 12.18
CA SER A 74 24.68 0.27 11.11
C SER A 74 24.22 1.72 10.94
N ARG A 75 25.01 2.65 11.45
CA ARG A 75 24.74 4.08 11.31
C ARG A 75 24.71 4.52 9.85
N GLU A 76 25.64 4.05 9.05
CA GLU A 76 25.75 4.43 7.64
C GLU A 76 24.54 3.97 6.80
N LYS A 77 24.12 2.72 6.98
CA LYS A 77 22.92 2.20 6.30
C LYS A 77 21.67 2.94 6.71
N ARG A 78 21.56 3.27 8.01
CA ARG A 78 20.44 4.06 8.53
C ARG A 78 20.39 5.45 7.90
N GLU A 79 21.50 6.17 7.87
CA GLU A 79 21.58 7.52 7.33
C GLU A 79 21.22 7.53 5.84
N ARG A 80 21.77 6.63 5.04
CA ARG A 80 21.46 6.49 3.61
C ARG A 80 19.97 6.20 3.37
N LEU A 81 19.40 5.27 4.13
CA LEU A 81 18.00 4.91 3.98
C LEU A 81 17.08 6.06 4.35
N LEU A 82 17.38 6.80 5.42
CA LEU A 82 16.60 7.98 5.81
C LEU A 82 16.72 9.13 4.80
N GLU A 83 17.84 9.29 4.11
CA GLU A 83 17.99 10.24 3.02
C GLU A 83 17.10 9.87 1.84
N VAL A 84 17.06 8.60 1.46
CA VAL A 84 16.16 8.10 0.43
C VAL A 84 14.69 8.33 0.81
N VAL A 85 14.29 8.00 2.02
CA VAL A 85 12.94 8.27 2.53
C VAL A 85 12.58 9.76 2.46
N LYS A 86 13.50 10.63 2.84
CA LYS A 86 13.29 12.10 2.78
C LYS A 86 13.14 12.60 1.34
N SER A 87 13.84 12.02 0.38
CA SER A 87 13.76 12.45 -1.02
C SER A 87 12.36 12.25 -1.62
N PHE A 88 11.59 11.27 -1.12
CA PHE A 88 10.23 11.04 -1.58
C PHE A 88 9.17 11.94 -0.93
N ASN A 89 9.47 12.57 0.20
CA ASN A 89 8.48 13.40 0.92
C ASN A 89 8.26 14.80 0.32
N GLY A 90 9.02 15.20 -0.70
CA GLY A 90 8.93 16.50 -1.34
C GLY A 90 8.26 16.52 -2.72
N GLU A 91 8.21 15.41 -3.42
CA GLU A 91 7.85 15.37 -4.85
C GLU A 91 6.69 14.43 -5.21
N CYS A 92 6.27 13.55 -4.29
CA CYS A 92 5.22 12.57 -4.56
C CYS A 92 3.99 12.82 -3.71
N PRO A 93 2.78 12.76 -4.28
CA PRO A 93 1.53 12.67 -3.52
C PRO A 93 1.48 11.38 -2.68
N GLU A 94 2.27 10.41 -3.06
CA GLU A 94 2.53 9.20 -2.30
C GLU A 94 3.62 9.48 -1.28
N GLY A 95 3.27 9.36 0.00
CA GLY A 95 4.23 9.59 1.08
C GLY A 95 4.97 8.31 1.47
N VAL A 96 6.27 8.45 1.76
CA VAL A 96 7.00 7.45 2.52
C VAL A 96 7.10 7.94 3.95
N ALA A 97 6.66 7.13 4.89
CA ALA A 97 6.66 7.49 6.32
C ALA A 97 7.41 6.43 7.13
N VAL A 98 8.05 6.88 8.20
CA VAL A 98 8.64 6.01 9.21
C VAL A 98 7.88 6.23 10.51
N ASP A 99 7.39 5.17 11.11
CA ASP A 99 6.69 5.23 12.37
C ASP A 99 7.64 5.19 13.59
N ARG A 100 7.05 5.17 14.79
CA ARG A 100 7.82 5.13 16.05
C ARG A 100 8.59 3.83 16.23
N ASP A 101 8.11 2.74 15.65
CA ASP A 101 8.72 1.42 15.70
C ASP A 101 9.77 1.24 14.58
N GLN A 102 10.14 2.33 13.91
CA GLN A 102 11.08 2.36 12.80
C GLN A 102 10.59 1.61 11.54
N SER A 103 9.31 1.24 11.47
CA SER A 103 8.72 0.63 10.28
C SER A 103 8.55 1.67 9.18
N ILE A 104 8.92 1.30 7.96
CA ILE A 104 8.82 2.15 6.77
C ILE A 104 7.54 1.77 6.03
N PHE A 105 6.72 2.76 5.75
CA PHE A 105 5.47 2.62 5.00
C PHE A 105 5.49 3.47 3.74
N VAL A 106 5.02 2.89 2.65
CA VAL A 106 4.61 3.62 1.44
C VAL A 106 3.10 3.75 1.47
N ARG A 107 2.60 4.96 1.33
CA ARG A 107 1.17 5.25 1.33
C ARG A 107 0.79 6.14 0.16
N GLY A 108 -0.42 5.97 -0.33
CA GLY A 108 -1.01 6.83 -1.33
C GLY A 108 -2.50 6.97 -1.11
N THR A 109 -3.07 8.00 -1.69
CA THR A 109 -4.48 8.33 -1.61
C THR A 109 -5.02 8.66 -2.98
N ALA A 110 -6.17 8.10 -3.33
CA ALA A 110 -6.91 8.40 -4.55
C ALA A 110 -8.35 8.79 -4.22
N LEU A 111 -8.92 9.70 -5.01
CA LEU A 111 -10.32 10.10 -4.91
C LEU A 111 -11.12 9.42 -6.02
N LEU A 112 -12.19 8.73 -5.64
CA LEU A 112 -13.08 8.04 -6.56
C LEU A 112 -14.41 8.77 -6.64
N GLU A 113 -14.88 8.99 -7.87
CA GLU A 113 -16.19 9.56 -8.10
C GLU A 113 -17.29 8.51 -7.94
N PRO A 114 -18.40 8.85 -7.26
CA PRO A 114 -19.55 7.95 -7.15
C PRO A 114 -20.19 7.73 -8.54
N PRO A 115 -20.82 6.57 -8.78
CA PRO A 115 -20.81 5.39 -7.94
C PRO A 115 -19.46 4.67 -7.97
N VAL A 116 -18.99 4.24 -6.80
CA VAL A 116 -17.74 3.46 -6.70
C VAL A 116 -18.04 2.02 -7.12
N THR A 117 -17.64 1.68 -8.32
CA THR A 117 -17.78 0.33 -8.86
C THR A 117 -16.53 -0.50 -8.57
N ALA A 118 -16.65 -1.83 -8.52
CA ALA A 118 -15.51 -2.74 -8.38
C ALA A 118 -14.43 -2.47 -9.44
N THR A 119 -14.83 -2.20 -10.68
CA THR A 119 -13.89 -1.87 -11.77
C THR A 119 -13.11 -0.58 -11.48
N ARG A 120 -13.80 0.49 -11.03
CA ARG A 120 -13.14 1.76 -10.67
C ARG A 120 -12.19 1.59 -9.49
N LEU A 121 -12.59 0.82 -8.48
CA LEU A 121 -11.76 0.52 -7.32
C LEU A 121 -10.49 -0.22 -7.76
N ILE A 122 -10.62 -1.29 -8.53
CA ILE A 122 -9.49 -2.09 -9.03
C ILE A 122 -8.56 -1.23 -9.89
N LEU A 123 -9.10 -0.45 -10.82
CA LEU A 123 -8.29 0.43 -11.67
C LEU A 123 -7.50 1.45 -10.82
N SER A 124 -8.13 2.05 -9.82
CA SER A 124 -7.44 2.98 -8.93
C SER A 124 -6.33 2.31 -8.14
N ILE A 125 -6.58 1.11 -7.63
CA ILE A 125 -5.54 0.30 -6.94
C ILE A 125 -4.36 0.02 -7.90
N VAL A 126 -4.64 -0.42 -9.12
CA VAL A 126 -3.60 -0.72 -10.12
C VAL A 126 -2.77 0.53 -10.44
N VAL A 127 -3.41 1.67 -10.67
CA VAL A 127 -2.71 2.93 -10.94
C VAL A 127 -1.83 3.31 -9.75
N MET A 128 -2.35 3.25 -8.53
CA MET A 128 -1.57 3.56 -7.32
C MET A 128 -0.37 2.62 -7.15
N LEU A 129 -0.51 1.32 -7.45
CA LEU A 129 0.61 0.38 -7.40
C LEU A 129 1.67 0.68 -8.47
N PHE A 130 1.25 1.14 -9.66
CA PHE A 130 2.18 1.63 -10.67
C PHE A 130 2.97 2.85 -10.18
N ASP A 131 2.30 3.78 -9.52
CA ASP A 131 2.92 4.97 -8.96
C ASP A 131 3.87 4.63 -7.79
N PHE A 132 3.55 3.60 -7.00
CA PHE A 132 4.43 3.09 -5.95
C PHE A 132 5.68 2.38 -6.46
N ASN A 133 5.63 1.79 -7.65
CA ASN A 133 6.71 0.95 -8.15
C ASN A 133 8.09 1.62 -8.18
N PRO A 134 8.26 2.87 -8.67
CA PRO A 134 9.56 3.57 -8.61
C PRO A 134 10.07 3.75 -7.18
N VAL A 135 9.17 4.07 -6.25
CA VAL A 135 9.49 4.25 -4.83
C VAL A 135 9.93 2.93 -4.22
N LEU A 136 9.17 1.86 -4.45
CA LEU A 136 9.49 0.52 -3.94
C LEU A 136 10.84 0.03 -4.46
N ARG A 137 11.16 0.26 -5.75
CA ARG A 137 12.44 -0.10 -6.34
C ARG A 137 13.61 0.67 -5.75
N SER A 138 13.46 1.97 -5.58
CA SER A 138 14.50 2.78 -4.96
C SER A 138 14.76 2.38 -3.50
N LEU A 139 13.71 2.04 -2.75
CA LEU A 139 13.86 1.51 -1.39
C LEU A 139 14.47 0.09 -1.37
N ALA A 140 14.18 -0.73 -2.38
CA ALA A 140 14.70 -2.08 -2.51
C ALA A 140 16.23 -2.12 -2.68
N ASP A 141 16.84 -1.09 -3.24
CA ASP A 141 18.30 -0.94 -3.32
C ASP A 141 18.96 -0.88 -1.93
N HIS A 142 18.20 -0.52 -0.91
CA HIS A 142 18.65 -0.40 0.48
C HIS A 142 18.02 -1.44 1.43
N LEU A 143 17.01 -2.18 0.97
CA LEU A 143 16.25 -3.16 1.74
C LEU A 143 16.23 -4.50 0.98
N PRO A 144 17.16 -5.42 1.23
CA PRO A 144 17.27 -6.69 0.49
C PRO A 144 16.01 -7.55 0.55
N ASP A 145 15.32 -7.57 1.69
CA ASP A 145 14.07 -8.33 1.85
C ASP A 145 12.95 -7.76 0.96
N LEU A 146 12.91 -6.44 0.82
CA LEU A 146 11.98 -5.77 -0.09
C LEU A 146 12.27 -6.12 -1.55
N ALA A 147 13.55 -6.19 -1.93
CA ALA A 147 13.96 -6.54 -3.29
C ALA A 147 13.45 -7.94 -3.71
N GLN A 148 13.32 -8.85 -2.76
CA GLN A 148 12.78 -10.20 -3.00
C GLN A 148 11.26 -10.24 -3.00
N ALA A 149 10.61 -9.35 -2.24
CA ALA A 149 9.17 -9.35 -2.03
C ALA A 149 8.37 -8.63 -3.14
N ILE A 150 8.98 -7.65 -3.81
CA ILE A 150 8.31 -6.95 -4.92
C ILE A 150 8.20 -7.85 -6.15
N PRO A 151 7.06 -7.77 -6.89
CA PRO A 151 6.91 -8.58 -8.10
C PRO A 151 7.96 -8.20 -9.14
N ASP A 152 8.53 -9.21 -9.79
CA ASP A 152 9.40 -9.00 -10.94
C ASP A 152 8.64 -8.22 -12.02
N SER A 153 9.15 -7.05 -12.38
CA SER A 153 8.63 -6.34 -13.53
C SER A 153 9.07 -7.10 -14.78
N GLY A 154 8.23 -8.08 -15.16
CA GLY A 154 8.26 -8.69 -16.47
C GLY A 154 9.66 -8.86 -17.06
N SER A 155 10.52 -9.64 -16.42
CA SER A 155 11.56 -10.34 -17.14
C SER A 155 10.83 -11.30 -18.06
N ASN A 156 10.55 -10.81 -19.26
CA ASN A 156 10.10 -11.62 -20.38
C ASN A 156 11.26 -12.59 -20.68
N ARG A 157 11.41 -13.63 -19.87
CA ARG A 157 12.10 -14.84 -20.27
C ARG A 157 11.18 -15.51 -21.27
N ALA A 158 11.20 -14.97 -22.49
CA ALA A 158 10.87 -15.73 -23.64
C ALA A 158 11.78 -16.96 -23.61
N ALA A 159 11.16 -18.06 -23.32
CA ALA A 159 11.77 -19.36 -23.42
C ALA A 159 12.11 -19.62 -24.90
#